data_8e703c97f40a8ab78b15cdbdcdc87293
#
_entry.id   8e703c97f40a8ab78b15cdbdcdc87293
#
_cell.length_a   1.000
_cell.length_b   1.000
_cell.length_c   1.000
_cell.angle_alpha   90.00
_cell.angle_beta   90.00
_cell.angle_gamma   90.00
#
_symmetry.space_group_name_H-M   'P 1'
#
loop_
_entity.id
_entity.type
_entity.pdbx_description
1 polymer ?
#
loop_
_entity_poly.entity_id
_entity_poly.type
_entity_poly.pdbx_seq_one_letter_code
_entity_poly.pdbx_strand_id
1 'polypeptide(L)'
;MDRYDVGIIGAGIAGSCLAILLADAGQKVVVFEKETFPSHKVCGEFISLESYDFFKSLGLPLDKWNLPRIKDLQLTSQKGGELNSKIKIGGFGLSRYKLDYELAEQMKRSGVV
;
A
#
# COMPACT_ATOMS: atom_id res chain seq x y z
N MET A 1 15.72 -8.23 -28.16
CA MET A 1 15.98 -8.03 -26.69
C MET A 1 15.11 -6.91 -26.19
N ASP A 2 14.35 -7.15 -25.14
CA ASP A 2 13.50 -6.12 -24.55
C ASP A 2 14.37 -5.09 -23.83
N ARG A 3 14.02 -3.82 -24.02
CA ARG A 3 14.69 -2.69 -23.36
C ARG A 3 13.71 -2.05 -22.41
N TYR A 4 14.14 -1.77 -21.21
CA TYR A 4 13.39 -1.07 -20.18
C TYR A 4 14.11 0.21 -19.81
N ASP A 5 13.34 1.23 -19.44
CA ASP A 5 13.88 2.51 -18.99
C ASP A 5 14.26 2.45 -17.51
N VAL A 6 13.49 1.69 -16.73
CA VAL A 6 13.67 1.56 -15.28
C VAL A 6 13.49 0.11 -14.83
N GLY A 7 14.41 -0.35 -14.00
CA GLY A 7 14.31 -1.64 -13.29
C GLY A 7 14.16 -1.39 -11.79
N ILE A 8 13.16 -2.00 -11.18
CA ILE A 8 12.89 -1.86 -9.74
C ILE A 8 13.05 -3.24 -9.08
N ILE A 9 13.82 -3.28 -8.00
CA ILE A 9 13.98 -4.49 -7.20
C ILE A 9 13.10 -4.36 -5.96
N GLY A 10 12.13 -5.27 -5.86
CA GLY A 10 11.15 -5.31 -4.78
C GLY A 10 9.84 -4.65 -5.14
N ALA A 11 8.76 -5.43 -5.05
CA ALA A 11 7.39 -4.99 -5.30
C ALA A 11 6.58 -4.84 -3.99
N GLY A 12 7.22 -4.32 -2.95
CA GLY A 12 6.50 -3.84 -1.77
C GLY A 12 5.72 -2.57 -2.11
N ILE A 13 5.16 -1.90 -1.11
CA ILE A 13 4.34 -0.69 -1.33
C ILE A 13 5.13 0.36 -2.12
N ALA A 14 6.36 0.66 -1.70
CA ALA A 14 7.16 1.69 -2.34
C ALA A 14 7.51 1.36 -3.80
N GLY A 15 8.00 0.16 -4.06
CA GLY A 15 8.37 -0.28 -5.40
C GLY A 15 7.18 -0.34 -6.34
N SER A 16 6.05 -0.85 -5.86
CA SER A 16 4.83 -0.94 -6.64
C SER A 16 4.26 0.45 -6.98
N CYS A 17 4.21 1.35 -6.01
CA CYS A 17 3.73 2.71 -6.25
C CYS A 17 4.62 3.44 -7.25
N LEU A 18 5.94 3.34 -7.10
CA LEU A 18 6.90 3.94 -8.04
C LEU A 18 6.72 3.37 -9.44
N ALA A 19 6.59 2.05 -9.56
CA ALA A 19 6.40 1.40 -10.85
C ALA A 19 5.15 1.89 -11.58
N ILE A 20 4.03 2.02 -10.87
CA ILE A 20 2.77 2.52 -11.43
C ILE A 20 2.95 3.96 -11.92
N LEU A 21 3.52 4.83 -11.09
CA LEU A 21 3.73 6.24 -11.44
C LEU A 21 4.63 6.40 -12.66
N LEU A 22 5.71 5.63 -12.74
CA LEU A 22 6.63 5.68 -13.88
C LEU A 22 5.97 5.13 -15.15
N ALA A 23 5.23 4.05 -15.06
CA ALA A 23 4.50 3.49 -16.20
C ALA A 23 3.44 4.48 -16.71
N ASP A 24 2.70 5.11 -15.80
CA ASP A 24 1.70 6.12 -16.17
C ASP A 24 2.34 7.38 -16.80
N ALA A 25 3.62 7.64 -16.47
CA ALA A 25 4.42 8.69 -17.12
C ALA A 25 5.07 8.25 -18.45
N GLY A 26 4.74 7.05 -18.94
CA GLY A 26 5.19 6.55 -20.24
C GLY A 26 6.54 5.82 -20.21
N GLN A 27 7.10 5.53 -19.03
CA GLN A 27 8.34 4.77 -18.92
C GLN A 27 8.09 3.27 -19.05
N LYS A 28 9.00 2.57 -19.68
CA LYS A 28 9.00 1.10 -19.71
C LYS A 28 9.64 0.57 -18.42
N VAL A 29 8.82 -0.01 -17.54
CA VAL A 29 9.25 -0.44 -16.22
C VAL A 29 9.23 -1.96 -16.11
N VAL A 30 10.30 -2.52 -15.53
CA VAL A 30 10.35 -3.92 -15.11
C VAL A 30 10.57 -3.99 -13.61
N VAL A 31 9.84 -4.87 -12.94
CA VAL A 31 9.93 -5.08 -11.48
C VAL A 31 10.30 -6.52 -11.18
N PHE A 32 11.25 -6.68 -10.28
CA PHE A 32 11.70 -8.01 -9.81
C PHE A 32 11.26 -8.19 -8.36
N GLU A 33 10.44 -9.20 -8.11
CA GLU A 33 9.97 -9.54 -6.78
C GLU A 33 10.22 -11.03 -6.50
N LYS A 34 10.83 -11.30 -5.34
CA LYS A 34 11.14 -12.68 -4.95
C LYS A 34 9.94 -13.48 -4.43
N GLU A 35 8.93 -12.77 -3.93
CA GLU A 35 7.73 -13.40 -3.36
C GLU A 35 6.61 -13.48 -4.38
N THR A 36 5.72 -14.45 -4.18
CA THR A 36 4.50 -14.57 -4.98
C THR A 36 3.36 -13.85 -4.26
N PHE A 37 2.62 -13.01 -4.97
CA PHE A 37 1.44 -12.36 -4.40
C PHE A 37 0.19 -13.24 -4.55
N PRO A 38 -0.74 -13.16 -3.59
CA PRO A 38 -0.66 -12.37 -2.35
C PRO A 38 0.23 -13.04 -1.30
N SER A 39 0.85 -12.22 -0.44
CA SER A 39 1.68 -12.70 0.67
C SER A 39 1.49 -11.84 1.91
N HIS A 40 1.70 -12.43 3.08
CA HIS A 40 1.63 -11.71 4.35
C HIS A 40 2.92 -10.95 4.63
N LYS A 41 2.79 -9.76 5.19
CA LYS A 41 3.90 -8.95 5.68
C LYS A 41 3.67 -8.60 7.14
N VAL A 42 4.76 -8.47 7.90
CA VAL A 42 4.67 -7.98 9.29
C VAL A 42 4.26 -6.52 9.26
N CYS A 43 3.02 -6.25 9.65
CA CYS A 43 2.44 -4.91 9.60
C CYS A 43 1.24 -4.83 10.53
N GLY A 44 1.09 -3.70 11.24
CA GLY A 44 -0.07 -3.44 12.06
C GLY A 44 -1.34 -3.08 11.29
N GLU A 45 -1.23 -2.99 9.97
CA GLU A 45 -2.36 -2.75 9.05
C GLU A 45 -3.07 -1.40 9.25
N PHE A 46 -2.44 -0.48 9.99
CA PHE A 46 -2.88 0.91 10.12
C PHE A 46 -2.17 1.76 9.07
N ILE A 47 -2.97 2.51 8.30
CA ILE A 47 -2.45 3.45 7.30
C ILE A 47 -3.05 4.82 7.57
N SER A 48 -2.20 5.85 7.60
CA SER A 48 -2.67 7.23 7.79
C SER A 48 -3.62 7.66 6.66
N LEU A 49 -4.65 8.40 7.01
CA LEU A 49 -5.58 8.96 6.02
C LEU A 49 -4.91 9.87 4.98
N GLU A 50 -3.73 10.39 5.28
CA GLU A 50 -2.94 11.16 4.31
C GLU A 50 -2.63 10.37 3.04
N SER A 51 -2.53 9.05 3.14
CA SER A 51 -2.22 8.17 2.01
C SER A 51 -3.46 7.73 1.22
N TYR A 52 -4.65 8.00 1.72
CA TYR A 52 -5.89 7.47 1.14
C TYR A 52 -6.10 7.95 -0.31
N ASP A 53 -6.04 9.25 -0.52
CA ASP A 53 -6.23 9.82 -1.87
C ASP A 53 -5.09 9.47 -2.81
N PHE A 54 -3.88 9.33 -2.28
CA PHE A 54 -2.73 8.88 -3.07
C PHE A 54 -2.97 7.48 -3.66
N PHE A 55 -3.38 6.51 -2.84
CA PHE A 55 -3.69 5.18 -3.35
C PHE A 55 -4.85 5.19 -4.34
N LYS A 56 -5.86 6.00 -4.12
CA LYS A 56 -6.95 6.17 -5.09
C LYS A 56 -6.43 6.72 -6.41
N SER A 57 -5.49 7.66 -6.37
CA SER A 57 -4.89 8.25 -7.57
C SER A 57 -4.10 7.24 -8.40
N LEU A 58 -3.61 6.17 -7.78
CA LEU A 58 -2.96 5.07 -8.49
C LEU A 58 -3.94 4.10 -9.16
N GLY A 59 -5.23 4.26 -8.95
CA GLY A 59 -6.27 3.42 -9.51
C GLY A 59 -6.86 2.39 -8.56
N LEU A 60 -6.49 2.40 -7.27
CA LEU A 60 -7.07 1.48 -6.30
C LEU A 60 -8.45 1.95 -5.83
N PRO A 61 -9.49 1.10 -5.89
CA PRO A 61 -10.86 1.50 -5.55
C PRO A 61 -11.13 1.41 -4.05
N LEU A 62 -10.40 2.19 -3.22
CA LEU A 62 -10.50 2.12 -1.77
C LEU A 62 -11.91 2.35 -1.25
N ASP A 63 -12.67 3.24 -1.89
CA ASP A 63 -14.05 3.55 -1.47
C ASP A 63 -14.98 2.34 -1.56
N LYS A 64 -14.67 1.39 -2.45
CA LYS A 64 -15.47 0.15 -2.63
C LYS A 64 -15.12 -0.93 -1.63
N TRP A 65 -14.01 -0.79 -0.91
CA TRP A 65 -13.53 -1.84 -0.01
C TRP A 65 -14.10 -1.74 1.40
N ASN A 66 -14.83 -0.68 1.71
CA ASN A 66 -15.46 -0.49 3.03
C ASN A 66 -14.45 -0.58 4.18
N LEU A 67 -13.32 0.09 4.05
CA LEU A 67 -12.23 0.00 5.01
C LEU A 67 -12.59 0.65 6.34
N PRO A 68 -12.24 0.02 7.49
CA PRO A 68 -12.52 0.61 8.79
C PRO A 68 -11.75 1.91 8.99
N ARG A 69 -12.40 2.89 9.59
CA ARG A 69 -11.79 4.16 9.98
C ARG A 69 -11.31 4.07 11.42
N ILE A 70 -10.10 4.54 11.67
CA ILE A 70 -9.45 4.48 12.96
C ILE A 70 -9.16 5.90 13.43
N LYS A 71 -9.78 6.29 14.55
CA LYS A 71 -9.70 7.66 15.09
C LYS A 71 -9.22 7.70 16.53
N ASP A 72 -9.25 6.56 17.22
CA ASP A 72 -8.95 6.47 18.62
C ASP A 72 -7.72 5.60 18.86
N LEU A 73 -6.90 6.02 19.83
CA LEU A 73 -5.74 5.26 20.29
C LEU A 73 -5.92 4.96 21.78
N GLN A 74 -5.76 3.71 22.16
CA GLN A 74 -5.72 3.28 23.54
C GLN A 74 -4.39 2.56 23.82
N LEU A 75 -3.67 3.05 24.81
CA LEU A 75 -2.46 2.41 25.32
C LEU A 75 -2.72 1.86 26.70
N THR A 76 -2.36 0.62 26.92
CA THR A 76 -2.49 -0.04 28.22
C THR A 76 -1.14 -0.55 28.70
N SER A 77 -0.94 -0.57 30.02
CA SER A 77 0.24 -1.15 30.65
C SER A 77 -0.08 -2.48 31.31
N GLN A 78 0.94 -3.27 31.61
CA GLN A 78 0.79 -4.54 32.34
C GLN A 78 0.18 -4.35 33.74
N LYS A 79 0.34 -3.18 34.33
CA LYS A 79 -0.18 -2.85 35.68
C LYS A 79 -1.59 -2.25 35.64
N GLY A 80 -2.24 -2.26 34.48
CA GLY A 80 -3.61 -1.75 34.30
C GLY A 80 -3.71 -0.25 34.03
N GLY A 81 -2.58 0.44 33.82
CA GLY A 81 -2.60 1.83 33.39
C GLY A 81 -3.17 1.95 31.96
N GLU A 82 -3.92 3.02 31.71
CA GLU A 82 -4.60 3.24 30.45
C GLU A 82 -4.45 4.69 30.01
N LEU A 83 -4.12 4.88 28.73
CA LEU A 83 -4.10 6.18 28.08
C LEU A 83 -4.98 6.13 26.85
N ASN A 84 -5.97 7.02 26.79
CA ASN A 84 -6.85 7.18 25.64
C ASN A 84 -6.58 8.51 24.94
N SER A 85 -6.47 8.49 23.64
CA SER A 85 -6.22 9.69 22.83
C SER A 85 -6.93 9.60 21.50
N LYS A 86 -7.18 10.74 20.89
CA LYS A 86 -7.65 10.83 19.52
C LYS A 86 -6.47 10.90 18.55
N ILE A 87 -6.56 10.20 17.45
CA ILE A 87 -5.61 10.33 16.35
C ILE A 87 -6.10 11.49 15.48
N LYS A 88 -5.36 12.59 15.49
CA LYS A 88 -5.82 13.87 14.90
C LYS A 88 -6.18 13.75 13.41
N ILE A 89 -5.32 13.13 12.61
CA ILE A 89 -5.55 12.91 11.18
C ILE A 89 -6.42 11.68 10.98
N GLY A 90 -6.25 10.67 11.84
CA GLY A 90 -6.91 9.38 11.70
C GLY A 90 -6.21 8.46 10.70
N GLY A 91 -6.78 7.30 10.53
CA GLY A 91 -6.27 6.29 9.64
C GLY A 91 -7.35 5.33 9.18
N PHE A 92 -6.93 4.34 8.43
CA PHE A 92 -7.79 3.26 7.99
C PHE A 92 -7.06 1.92 8.11
N GLY A 93 -7.84 0.86 8.26
CA GLY A 93 -7.31 -0.50 8.31
C GLY A 93 -7.31 -1.13 6.93
N LEU A 94 -6.17 -1.69 6.53
CA LEU A 94 -6.03 -2.42 5.28
C LEU A 94 -4.87 -3.39 5.41
N SER A 95 -5.14 -4.68 5.18
CA SER A 95 -4.08 -5.69 5.25
C SER A 95 -3.06 -5.50 4.13
N ARG A 96 -1.79 -5.76 4.45
CA ARG A 96 -0.74 -5.79 3.45
C ARG A 96 -0.95 -6.92 2.45
N TYR A 97 -1.56 -8.01 2.89
CA TYR A 97 -1.95 -9.11 2.01
C TYR A 97 -2.81 -8.61 0.85
N LYS A 98 -3.83 -7.81 1.15
CA LYS A 98 -4.70 -7.22 0.14
C LYS A 98 -4.03 -6.07 -0.60
N LEU A 99 -3.43 -5.13 0.11
CA LEU A 99 -2.84 -3.92 -0.49
C LEU A 99 -1.74 -4.27 -1.49
N ASP A 100 -0.79 -5.11 -1.09
CA ASP A 100 0.33 -5.49 -1.96
C ASP A 100 -0.16 -6.24 -3.19
N TYR A 101 -1.17 -7.12 -3.03
CA TYR A 101 -1.79 -7.81 -4.16
C TYR A 101 -2.48 -6.85 -5.14
N GLU A 102 -3.27 -5.94 -4.63
CA GLU A 102 -4.00 -4.98 -5.46
C GLU A 102 -3.03 -4.01 -6.18
N LEU A 103 -1.95 -3.63 -5.52
CA LEU A 103 -0.89 -2.84 -6.16
C LEU A 103 -0.21 -3.65 -7.27
N ALA A 104 0.07 -4.94 -7.06
CA ALA A 104 0.64 -5.80 -8.09
C ALA A 104 -0.29 -5.92 -9.31
N GLU A 105 -1.59 -6.09 -9.08
CA GLU A 105 -2.57 -6.13 -10.17
C GLU A 105 -2.65 -4.77 -10.90
N GLN A 106 -2.56 -3.67 -10.17
CA GLN A 106 -2.53 -2.34 -10.78
C GLN A 106 -1.26 -2.11 -11.60
N MET A 107 -0.10 -2.59 -11.14
CA MET A 107 1.13 -2.57 -11.95
C MET A 107 0.91 -3.24 -13.31
N LYS A 108 0.31 -4.43 -13.31
CA LYS A 108 0.00 -5.15 -14.57
C LYS A 108 -0.91 -4.32 -15.47
N ARG A 109 -1.96 -3.71 -14.92
CA ARG A 109 -2.87 -2.86 -15.69
C ARG A 109 -2.18 -1.61 -16.26
N SER A 110 -1.17 -1.09 -15.57
CA SER A 110 -0.36 0.05 -16.03
C SER A 110 0.73 -0.35 -17.05
N GLY A 111 0.88 -1.64 -17.34
CA GLY A 111 1.85 -2.12 -18.32
C GLY A 111 3.24 -2.42 -17.75
N VAL A 112 3.38 -2.53 -16.42
CA VAL A 112 4.63 -2.93 -15.78
C VAL A 112 4.86 -4.44 -15.99
N VAL A 113 6.10 -4.78 -16.24
CA VAL A 113 6.52 -6.18 -16.47
C VAL A 113 7.15 -6.79 -15.23
#